data_a223cfd5be6671510d0bd0d46ca61217
#
_entry.id   a223cfd5be6671510d0bd0d46ca61217
#
_cell.length_a   1.000
_cell.length_b   1.000
_cell.length_c   1.000
_cell.angle_alpha   90.00
_cell.angle_beta   90.00
_cell.angle_gamma   90.00
#
_symmetry.space_group_name_H-M   'P 1'
#
loop_
_entity.id
_entity.type
_entity.pdbx_description
1 polymer ?
#
loop_
_entity_poly.entity_id
_entity_poly.type
_entity_poly.pdbx_seq_one_letter_code
_entity_poly.pdbx_strand_id
1 'polypeptide(L)'
;MSKIIVGIDPDSKAHGVAIYYGGQLDILSSMNLIELQCLIDNDLITTSIDNDWDIEVHIEDVNGVSAAFMARDRKANINVKLKMSQHIGMCKQSQIELERLFEFYKIKVVKHKISKMWKKDKAQFEKITDWKGRSNEDTRSAAYFGYLGLKR
;
A
#
# COMPACT_ATOMS: atom_id res chain seq x y z
N MET A 1 -20.26 -10.06 4.05
CA MET A 1 -20.45 -8.60 4.03
C MET A 1 -19.45 -7.97 3.07
N SER A 2 -19.91 -7.03 2.28
CA SER A 2 -19.01 -6.28 1.41
C SER A 2 -18.14 -5.33 2.22
N LYS A 3 -16.92 -5.13 1.76
CA LYS A 3 -15.93 -4.28 2.43
C LYS A 3 -15.30 -3.31 1.44
N ILE A 4 -14.79 -2.22 1.95
CA ILE A 4 -13.81 -1.39 1.25
C ILE A 4 -12.43 -1.89 1.68
N ILE A 5 -11.65 -2.39 0.75
CA ILE A 5 -10.28 -2.84 1.01
C ILE A 5 -9.31 -1.83 0.41
N VAL A 6 -8.40 -1.33 1.25
CA VAL A 6 -7.33 -0.41 0.84
C VAL A 6 -6.01 -1.16 0.91
N GLY A 7 -5.36 -1.34 -0.23
CA GLY A 7 -4.01 -1.88 -0.31
C GLY A 7 -2.98 -0.75 -0.38
N ILE A 8 -1.88 -0.86 0.36
CA ILE A 8 -0.84 0.17 0.41
C ILE A 8 0.56 -0.43 0.33
N ASP A 9 1.36 0.14 -0.55
CA ASP A 9 2.82 -0.03 -0.60
C ASP A 9 3.48 1.28 -0.14
N PRO A 10 4.00 1.35 1.11
CA PRO A 10 4.58 2.58 1.64
C PRO A 10 5.84 2.99 0.89
N ASP A 11 5.94 4.27 0.56
CA ASP A 11 7.14 4.87 -0.01
C ASP A 11 7.41 6.25 0.60
N SER A 12 8.62 6.75 0.41
CA SER A 12 9.10 8.00 1.00
C SER A 12 8.48 9.26 0.38
N LYS A 13 8.03 9.20 -0.86
CA LYS A 13 7.46 10.35 -1.58
C LYS A 13 5.96 10.23 -1.76
N ALA A 14 5.53 9.14 -2.36
CA ALA A 14 4.12 8.86 -2.59
C ALA A 14 3.90 7.35 -2.48
N HIS A 15 2.87 6.94 -1.76
CA HIS A 15 2.55 5.54 -1.57
C HIS A 15 1.83 4.98 -2.78
N GLY A 16 2.07 3.71 -3.10
CA GLY A 16 1.14 2.96 -3.96
C GLY A 16 -0.17 2.74 -3.18
N VAL A 17 -1.30 3.08 -3.78
CA VAL A 17 -2.62 2.94 -3.17
C VAL A 17 -3.56 2.25 -4.15
N ALA A 18 -4.23 1.21 -3.67
CA ALA A 18 -5.25 0.46 -4.40
C ALA A 18 -6.51 0.35 -3.56
N ILE A 19 -7.67 0.66 -4.12
CA ILE A 19 -8.93 0.58 -3.40
C ILE A 19 -9.89 -0.34 -4.13
N TYR A 20 -10.40 -1.30 -3.38
CA TYR A 20 -11.41 -2.26 -3.84
C TYR A 20 -12.75 -1.96 -3.18
N TYR A 21 -13.78 -1.78 -4.00
CA TYR A 21 -15.16 -1.68 -3.54
C TYR A 21 -15.90 -2.97 -3.91
N GLY A 22 -16.45 -3.65 -2.92
CA GLY A 22 -17.19 -4.87 -3.15
C GLY A 22 -16.41 -5.96 -3.91
N GLY A 23 -15.09 -6.01 -3.76
CA GLY A 23 -14.22 -6.99 -4.40
C GLY A 23 -13.62 -6.56 -5.74
N GLN A 24 -14.03 -5.42 -6.30
CA GLN A 24 -13.51 -4.90 -7.56
C GLN A 24 -12.51 -3.79 -7.33
N LEU A 25 -11.37 -3.82 -8.04
CA LEU A 25 -10.39 -2.75 -8.03
C LEU A 25 -10.91 -1.53 -8.79
N ASP A 26 -11.12 -0.43 -8.08
CA ASP A 26 -11.73 0.79 -8.61
C ASP A 26 -10.77 1.98 -8.67
N ILE A 27 -9.89 2.10 -7.68
CA ILE A 27 -8.91 3.18 -7.61
C ILE A 27 -7.51 2.57 -7.52
N LEU A 28 -6.60 3.07 -8.34
CA LEU A 28 -5.20 2.70 -8.34
C LEU A 28 -4.37 3.95 -8.64
N SER A 29 -3.61 4.43 -7.65
CA SER A 29 -2.87 5.68 -7.80
C SER A 29 -1.68 5.75 -6.83
N SER A 30 -0.74 6.63 -7.15
CA SER A 30 0.30 7.07 -6.20
C SER A 30 -0.22 8.27 -5.44
N MET A 31 -0.20 8.21 -4.11
CA MET A 31 -0.72 9.26 -3.24
C MET A 31 0.25 9.57 -2.09
N ASN A 32 0.45 10.84 -1.79
CA ASN A 32 1.07 11.23 -0.54
C ASN A 32 0.05 11.15 0.61
N LEU A 33 0.51 11.39 1.84
CA LEU A 33 -0.34 11.28 3.03
C LEU A 33 -1.54 12.23 3.00
N ILE A 34 -1.35 13.45 2.49
CA ILE A 34 -2.41 14.48 2.41
C ILE A 34 -3.47 14.08 1.39
N GLU A 35 -3.06 13.61 0.21
CA GLU A 35 -3.98 13.12 -0.83
C GLU A 35 -4.78 11.91 -0.34
N LEU A 36 -4.14 11.00 0.38
CA LEU A 36 -4.81 9.85 0.98
C LEU A 36 -5.83 10.29 2.04
N GLN A 37 -5.47 11.24 2.91
CA GLN A 37 -6.39 11.79 3.90
C GLN A 37 -7.61 12.43 3.24
N CYS A 38 -7.41 13.22 2.19
CA CYS A 38 -8.52 13.81 1.43
C CYS A 38 -9.44 12.74 0.83
N LEU A 39 -8.88 11.64 0.32
CA LEU A 39 -9.67 10.52 -0.20
C LEU A 39 -10.47 9.83 0.90
N ILE A 40 -9.89 9.63 2.07
CA ILE A 40 -10.60 9.06 3.22
C ILE A 40 -11.78 9.94 3.60
N ASP A 41 -11.56 11.24 3.78
CA ASP A 41 -12.59 12.17 4.20
C ASP A 41 -13.73 12.36 3.17
N ASN A 42 -13.38 12.43 1.90
CA ASN A 42 -14.34 12.81 0.85
C ASN A 42 -15.02 11.62 0.18
N ASP A 43 -14.47 10.41 0.30
CA ASP A 43 -14.99 9.25 -0.44
C ASP A 43 -15.14 8.00 0.45
N LEU A 44 -14.06 7.51 1.07
CA LEU A 44 -14.09 6.21 1.76
C LEU A 44 -15.08 6.19 2.93
N ILE A 45 -15.08 7.22 3.76
CA ILE A 45 -15.99 7.32 4.92
C ILE A 45 -17.44 7.43 4.45
N THR A 46 -17.71 8.28 3.47
CA THR A 46 -19.07 8.46 2.91
C THR A 46 -19.57 7.15 2.30
N THR A 47 -18.75 6.50 1.47
CA THR A 47 -19.11 5.23 0.83
C THR A 47 -19.34 4.12 1.86
N SER A 48 -18.52 4.08 2.92
CA SER A 48 -18.68 3.15 4.03
C SER A 48 -20.02 3.34 4.74
N ILE A 49 -20.39 4.57 5.07
CA ILE A 49 -21.65 4.89 5.74
C ILE A 49 -22.85 4.58 4.84
N ASP A 50 -22.81 5.01 3.57
CA ASP A 50 -23.92 4.87 2.65
C ASP A 50 -24.24 3.41 2.31
N ASN A 51 -23.24 2.52 2.37
CA ASN A 51 -23.40 1.12 2.03
C ASN A 51 -23.34 0.16 3.24
N ASP A 52 -23.11 0.67 4.44
CA ASP A 52 -22.86 -0.14 5.64
C ASP A 52 -21.70 -1.14 5.42
N TRP A 53 -20.58 -0.63 4.87
CA TRP A 53 -19.39 -1.43 4.60
C TRP A 53 -18.24 -1.05 5.51
N ASP A 54 -17.57 -2.04 6.06
CA ASP A 54 -16.33 -1.82 6.82
C ASP A 54 -15.17 -1.43 5.91
N ILE A 55 -14.28 -0.58 6.42
CA ILE A 55 -13.00 -0.26 5.76
C ILE A 55 -11.90 -1.08 6.44
N GLU A 56 -11.09 -1.78 5.63
CA GLU A 56 -9.94 -2.52 6.11
C GLU A 56 -8.72 -2.20 5.25
N VAL A 57 -7.58 -1.91 5.87
CA VAL A 57 -6.32 -1.56 5.20
C VAL A 57 -5.37 -2.74 5.24
N HIS A 58 -4.78 -3.06 4.11
CA HIS A 58 -3.74 -4.08 3.95
C HIS A 58 -2.46 -3.41 3.48
N ILE A 59 -1.42 -3.41 4.33
CA ILE A 59 -0.19 -2.65 4.12
C ILE A 59 1.02 -3.58 4.11
N GLU A 60 2.00 -3.28 3.23
CA GLU A 60 3.31 -3.91 3.30
C GLU A 60 4.04 -3.49 4.58
N ASP A 61 4.51 -4.46 5.34
CA ASP A 61 5.21 -4.20 6.60
C ASP A 61 6.72 -4.05 6.39
N VAL A 62 7.15 -2.84 6.02
CA VAL A 62 8.58 -2.52 5.86
C VAL A 62 9.29 -2.38 7.22
N ASN A 63 8.54 -2.22 8.32
CA ASN A 63 9.09 -2.19 9.68
C ASN A 63 9.38 -3.58 10.25
N GLY A 64 8.89 -4.64 9.62
CA GLY A 64 9.17 -6.02 10.00
C GLY A 64 10.59 -6.50 9.70
N VAL A 65 11.39 -5.71 8.94
CA VAL A 65 12.76 -6.07 8.54
C VAL A 65 13.70 -4.91 8.85
N SER A 66 14.94 -5.20 9.30
CA SER A 66 15.92 -4.16 9.59
C SER A 66 16.40 -3.46 8.30
N ALA A 67 16.68 -2.15 8.38
CA ALA A 67 17.21 -1.38 7.26
C ALA A 67 18.57 -1.94 6.78
N ALA A 68 19.42 -2.37 7.70
CA ALA A 68 20.71 -2.99 7.38
C ALA A 68 20.56 -4.30 6.60
N PHE A 69 19.55 -5.11 6.93
CA PHE A 69 19.24 -6.34 6.20
C PHE A 69 18.71 -6.03 4.79
N MET A 70 17.82 -5.06 4.64
CA MET A 70 17.25 -4.67 3.36
C MET A 70 18.27 -4.02 2.43
N ALA A 71 19.26 -3.29 2.97
CA ALA A 71 20.32 -2.61 2.22
C ALA A 71 21.51 -3.54 1.87
N ARG A 72 21.33 -4.83 1.94
CA ARG A 72 22.37 -5.82 1.62
C ARG A 72 22.65 -5.91 0.13
N ASP A 73 23.57 -5.07 -0.34
CA ASP A 73 24.27 -5.30 -1.60
C ASP A 73 25.77 -5.35 -1.33
N ARG A 74 26.35 -6.55 -1.40
CA ARG A 74 27.79 -6.78 -1.13
C ARG A 74 28.69 -6.10 -2.13
N LYS A 75 28.18 -5.77 -3.34
CA LYS A 75 28.95 -5.14 -4.43
C LYS A 75 28.88 -3.63 -4.36
N ALA A 76 27.92 -3.06 -3.64
CA ALA A 76 27.79 -1.60 -3.54
C ALA A 76 28.84 -1.00 -2.61
N ASN A 77 29.34 0.20 -2.95
CA ASN A 77 30.22 0.97 -2.07
C ASN A 77 29.45 1.54 -0.87
N ILE A 78 30.18 2.06 0.13
CA ILE A 78 29.61 2.55 1.38
C ILE A 78 28.60 3.70 1.17
N ASN A 79 28.86 4.59 0.22
CA ASN A 79 27.96 5.72 -0.05
C ASN A 79 26.61 5.24 -0.62
N VAL A 80 26.62 4.25 -1.51
CA VAL A 80 25.40 3.64 -2.04
C VAL A 80 24.63 2.93 -0.94
N LYS A 81 25.31 2.17 -0.07
CA LYS A 81 24.69 1.50 1.08
C LYS A 81 24.06 2.48 2.06
N LEU A 82 24.72 3.62 2.34
CA LEU A 82 24.18 4.66 3.21
C LEU A 82 22.91 5.29 2.61
N LYS A 83 22.91 5.60 1.32
CA LYS A 83 21.73 6.12 0.63
C LYS A 83 20.57 5.12 0.64
N MET A 84 20.84 3.85 0.40
CA MET A 84 19.83 2.77 0.47
C MET A 84 19.24 2.67 1.87
N SER A 85 20.08 2.66 2.91
CA SER A 85 19.64 2.61 4.32
C SER A 85 18.81 3.83 4.68
N GLN A 86 19.19 5.02 4.22
CA GLN A 86 18.43 6.25 4.44
C GLN A 86 17.04 6.16 3.78
N HIS A 87 16.97 5.73 2.52
CA HIS A 87 15.70 5.57 1.81
C HIS A 87 14.77 4.57 2.51
N ILE A 88 15.33 3.43 2.94
CA ILE A 88 14.58 2.42 3.69
C ILE A 88 14.05 3.00 5.01
N GLY A 89 14.87 3.79 5.73
CA GLY A 89 14.45 4.48 6.94
C GLY A 89 13.30 5.45 6.70
N MET A 90 13.33 6.17 5.58
CA MET A 90 12.23 7.07 5.17
C MET A 90 10.94 6.29 4.86
N CYS A 91 11.03 5.14 4.20
CA CYS A 91 9.88 4.27 3.94
C CYS A 91 9.30 3.71 5.25
N LYS A 92 10.16 3.34 6.19
CA LYS A 92 9.73 2.89 7.53
C LYS A 92 8.99 3.98 8.29
N GLN A 93 9.49 5.21 8.27
CA GLN A 93 8.80 6.35 8.89
C GLN A 93 7.47 6.64 8.20
N SER A 94 7.44 6.54 6.87
CA SER A 94 6.21 6.70 6.10
C SER A 94 5.13 5.70 6.50
N GLN A 95 5.50 4.45 6.73
CA GLN A 95 4.57 3.42 7.24
C GLN A 95 4.04 3.80 8.62
N ILE A 96 4.89 4.28 9.54
CA ILE A 96 4.47 4.71 10.87
C ILE A 96 3.42 5.83 10.77
N GLU A 97 3.63 6.81 9.91
CA GLU A 97 2.67 7.91 9.71
C GLU A 97 1.35 7.43 9.08
N LEU A 98 1.41 6.48 8.16
CA LEU A 98 0.20 5.84 7.61
C LEU A 98 -0.60 5.10 8.70
N GLU A 99 0.07 4.33 9.55
CA GLU A 99 -0.58 3.60 10.64
C GLU A 99 -1.23 4.58 11.65
N ARG A 100 -0.56 5.72 11.94
CA ARG A 100 -1.13 6.78 12.78
C ARG A 100 -2.38 7.40 12.15
N LEU A 101 -2.36 7.64 10.84
CA LEU A 101 -3.51 8.17 10.12
C LEU A 101 -4.72 7.23 10.21
N PHE A 102 -4.51 5.95 9.97
CA PHE A 102 -5.61 4.97 10.06
C PHE A 102 -6.09 4.76 11.49
N GLU A 103 -5.21 4.81 12.48
CA GLU A 103 -5.59 4.78 13.89
C GLU A 103 -6.49 5.97 14.26
N PHE A 104 -6.17 7.16 13.77
CA PHE A 104 -7.00 8.36 13.95
C PHE A 104 -8.44 8.14 13.46
N TYR A 105 -8.60 7.49 12.31
CA TYR A 105 -9.92 7.14 11.77
C TYR A 105 -10.53 5.86 12.35
N LYS A 106 -9.83 5.17 13.25
CA LYS A 106 -10.23 3.86 13.81
C LYS A 106 -10.43 2.80 12.73
N ILE A 107 -9.66 2.87 11.67
CA ILE A 107 -9.66 1.90 10.57
C ILE A 107 -8.68 0.77 10.89
N LYS A 108 -9.12 -0.47 10.75
CA LYS A 108 -8.29 -1.65 10.98
C LYS A 108 -7.17 -1.75 9.95
N VAL A 109 -5.95 -1.97 10.42
CA VAL A 109 -4.76 -2.20 9.57
C VAL A 109 -4.25 -3.62 9.74
N VAL A 110 -4.10 -4.33 8.64
CA VAL A 110 -3.48 -5.66 8.55
C VAL A 110 -2.13 -5.52 7.86
N LYS A 111 -1.06 -5.93 8.54
CA LYS A 111 0.29 -5.87 8.01
C LYS A 111 0.69 -7.18 7.33
N HIS A 112 1.31 -7.07 6.16
CA HIS A 112 1.77 -8.19 5.38
C HIS A 112 3.28 -8.16 5.21
N LYS A 113 3.91 -9.34 5.15
CA LYS A 113 5.33 -9.44 4.83
C LYS A 113 5.64 -8.82 3.48
N ILE A 114 6.84 -8.26 3.34
CA ILE A 114 7.35 -7.72 2.07
C ILE A 114 7.20 -8.76 0.97
N SER A 115 6.66 -8.34 -0.16
CA SER A 115 6.45 -9.18 -1.34
C SER A 115 6.73 -8.39 -2.61
N LYS A 116 7.28 -9.08 -3.62
CA LYS A 116 7.49 -8.52 -4.96
C LYS A 116 6.39 -8.90 -5.95
N MET A 117 5.33 -9.55 -5.46
CA MET A 117 4.22 -10.00 -6.29
C MET A 117 3.57 -8.83 -7.03
N TRP A 118 3.31 -9.04 -8.29
CA TRP A 118 2.75 -8.10 -9.27
C TRP A 118 3.62 -6.87 -9.59
N LYS A 119 4.71 -6.62 -8.88
CA LYS A 119 5.59 -5.46 -9.19
C LYS A 119 6.04 -5.49 -10.65
N LYS A 120 6.56 -6.62 -11.10
CA LYS A 120 7.05 -6.80 -12.49
C LYS A 120 6.14 -7.64 -13.37
N ASP A 121 5.11 -8.24 -12.83
CA ASP A 121 4.14 -9.06 -13.56
C ASP A 121 2.84 -8.30 -13.79
N LYS A 122 2.92 -7.31 -14.68
CA LYS A 122 1.77 -6.49 -15.07
C LYS A 122 0.65 -7.34 -15.71
N ALA A 123 1.02 -8.34 -16.50
CA ALA A 123 0.05 -9.18 -17.19
C ALA A 123 -0.82 -9.98 -16.21
N GLN A 124 -0.22 -10.58 -15.18
CA GLN A 124 -0.97 -11.29 -14.15
C GLN A 124 -1.84 -10.35 -13.33
N PHE A 125 -1.31 -9.19 -12.95
CA PHE A 125 -2.07 -8.16 -12.26
C PHE A 125 -3.33 -7.78 -13.05
N GLU A 126 -3.20 -7.43 -14.32
CA GLU A 126 -4.33 -7.04 -15.17
C GLU A 126 -5.33 -8.20 -15.38
N LYS A 127 -4.83 -9.42 -15.49
CA LYS A 127 -5.67 -10.62 -15.63
C LYS A 127 -6.55 -10.86 -14.40
N ILE A 128 -5.98 -10.68 -13.21
CA ILE A 128 -6.70 -10.95 -11.96
C ILE A 128 -7.63 -9.81 -11.56
N THR A 129 -7.19 -8.55 -11.75
CA THR A 129 -7.95 -7.37 -11.31
C THR A 129 -8.87 -6.80 -12.39
N ASP A 130 -8.70 -7.20 -13.64
CA ASP A 130 -9.34 -6.60 -14.82
C ASP A 130 -9.05 -5.10 -14.99
N TRP A 131 -7.95 -4.63 -14.41
CA TRP A 131 -7.56 -3.23 -14.49
C TRP A 131 -7.15 -2.84 -15.89
N LYS A 132 -7.71 -1.72 -16.40
CA LYS A 132 -7.45 -1.22 -17.77
C LYS A 132 -6.65 0.08 -17.78
N GLY A 133 -6.49 0.71 -16.63
CA GLY A 133 -5.81 1.99 -16.51
C GLY A 133 -4.28 1.87 -16.40
N ARG A 134 -3.64 2.99 -16.09
CA ARG A 134 -2.20 3.04 -15.83
C ARG A 134 -1.84 2.34 -14.53
N SER A 135 -0.67 1.77 -14.47
CA SER A 135 -0.09 1.20 -13.24
C SER A 135 1.43 1.32 -13.27
N ASN A 136 2.04 1.29 -12.09
CA ASN A 136 3.47 1.17 -11.91
C ASN A 136 3.77 0.06 -10.90
N GLU A 137 5.05 -0.21 -10.62
CA GLU A 137 5.45 -1.27 -9.71
C GLU A 137 4.83 -1.12 -8.31
N ASP A 138 4.80 0.10 -7.77
CA ASP A 138 4.30 0.38 -6.43
C ASP A 138 2.77 0.28 -6.34
N THR A 139 2.04 0.78 -7.34
CA THR A 139 0.59 0.66 -7.37
C THR A 139 0.14 -0.78 -7.57
N ARG A 140 0.86 -1.57 -8.39
CA ARG A 140 0.57 -3.00 -8.53
C ARG A 140 0.88 -3.78 -7.25
N SER A 141 1.95 -3.42 -6.55
CA SER A 141 2.25 -3.97 -5.23
C SER A 141 1.13 -3.68 -4.23
N ALA A 142 0.66 -2.43 -4.18
CA ALA A 142 -0.47 -2.04 -3.35
C ALA A 142 -1.73 -2.85 -3.69
N ALA A 143 -2.01 -3.03 -4.98
CA ALA A 143 -3.12 -3.86 -5.44
C ALA A 143 -3.01 -5.31 -4.95
N TYR A 144 -1.79 -5.87 -4.93
CA TYR A 144 -1.56 -7.21 -4.40
C TYR A 144 -1.90 -7.33 -2.92
N PHE A 145 -1.47 -6.38 -2.09
CA PHE A 145 -1.79 -6.40 -0.67
C PHE A 145 -3.29 -6.26 -0.43
N GLY A 146 -3.97 -5.38 -1.15
CA GLY A 146 -5.44 -5.29 -1.11
C GLY A 146 -6.12 -6.59 -1.53
N TYR A 147 -5.62 -7.23 -2.58
CA TYR A 147 -6.13 -8.53 -3.04
C TYR A 147 -6.00 -9.63 -1.97
N LEU A 148 -4.93 -9.63 -1.18
CA LEU A 148 -4.82 -10.54 -0.03
C LEU A 148 -5.95 -10.31 0.99
N GLY A 149 -6.41 -9.09 1.14
CA GLY A 149 -7.55 -8.74 1.98
C GLY A 149 -8.87 -9.30 1.48
N LEU A 150 -9.05 -9.39 0.17
CA LEU A 150 -10.26 -9.97 -0.43
C LEU A 150 -10.38 -11.47 -0.19
N LYS A 151 -9.27 -12.17 0.00
CA LYS A 151 -9.24 -13.62 0.24
C LYS A 151 -9.50 -14.01 1.69
N ARG A 152 -9.61 -13.07 2.56
CA ARG A 152 -9.91 -13.27 4.00
C ARG A 152 -11.42 -13.15 4.22
#